data_40ef92d8e33029833ca3960fab0da2a4
#
_entry.id   40ef92d8e33029833ca3960fab0da2a4
#
_cell.length_a   1.000
_cell.length_b   1.000
_cell.length_c   1.000
_cell.angle_alpha   90.00
_cell.angle_beta   90.00
_cell.angle_gamma   90.00
#
_symmetry.space_group_name_H-M   'P 1'
#
loop_
_entity.id
_entity.type
_entity.pdbx_description
1 polymer ?
#
loop_
_entity_poly.entity_id
_entity_poly.type
_entity_poly.pdbx_seq_one_letter_code
_entity_poly.pdbx_strand_id
1 'polypeptide(L)'
;YIPWIFLASVLLVKKISTIRILFLTLAATLQLWMNHPQVVYYTWMVVGFYFVWQIGLNVIDRKYSTSKSSIIFFSILLSLILSLVIVSDPYHEIYKFQEHSNRGSSSVIDPTNQTKSGTKWDYATQWSFHPKELISFIYPYHYGLQNHKDINRGAYWGFMPFTQSTHYLGLIVLIFAVLGLLILKPGG
;
A
#
# COMPACT_ATOMS: atom_id res chain seq x y z
N TYR A 1 -9.81 5.13 4.11
CA TYR A 1 -9.77 5.70 2.75
C TYR A 1 -9.57 4.63 1.68
N ILE A 2 -8.80 3.59 1.94
CA ILE A 2 -8.50 2.52 0.96
C ILE A 2 -9.78 1.94 0.32
N PRO A 3 -10.81 1.51 1.07
CA PRO A 3 -12.03 0.98 0.46
C PRO A 3 -12.74 1.97 -0.45
N TRP A 4 -12.71 3.27 -0.10
CA TRP A 4 -13.33 4.32 -0.91
C TRP A 4 -12.61 4.54 -2.23
N ILE A 5 -11.26 4.48 -2.22
CA ILE A 5 -10.44 4.58 -3.43
C ILE A 5 -10.73 3.40 -4.35
N PHE A 6 -10.80 2.18 -3.80
CA PHE A 6 -11.17 1.00 -4.57
C PHE A 6 -12.56 1.11 -5.17
N LEU A 7 -13.56 1.47 -4.36
CA LEU A 7 -14.92 1.67 -4.84
C LEU A 7 -14.98 2.72 -5.95
N ALA A 8 -14.34 3.88 -5.75
CA ALA A 8 -14.29 4.93 -6.74
C ALA A 8 -13.63 4.47 -8.05
N SER A 9 -12.52 3.73 -7.95
CA SER A 9 -11.81 3.16 -9.10
C SER A 9 -12.67 2.16 -9.87
N VAL A 10 -13.34 1.24 -9.18
CA VAL A 10 -14.27 0.27 -9.79
C VAL A 10 -15.44 0.98 -10.48
N LEU A 11 -16.02 1.98 -9.81
CA LEU A 11 -17.11 2.76 -10.39
C LEU A 11 -16.66 3.53 -11.63
N LEU A 12 -15.45 4.07 -11.63
CA LEU A 12 -14.88 4.82 -12.75
C LEU A 12 -14.65 3.90 -13.96
N VAL A 13 -14.13 2.69 -13.74
CA VAL A 13 -13.95 1.68 -14.80
C VAL A 13 -15.29 1.29 -15.43
N LYS A 14 -16.35 1.13 -14.63
CA LYS A 14 -17.69 0.79 -15.14
C LYS A 14 -18.28 1.89 -16.03
N LYS A 15 -18.18 3.12 -15.60
CA LYS A 15 -18.73 4.28 -16.33
C LYS A 15 -17.93 5.53 -15.99
N ILE A 16 -17.37 6.19 -16.97
CA ILE A 16 -16.68 7.46 -16.79
C ILE A 16 -17.73 8.56 -16.60
N SER A 17 -17.57 9.34 -15.54
CA SER A 17 -18.38 10.55 -15.30
C SER A 17 -17.62 11.51 -14.37
N THR A 18 -17.89 12.79 -14.49
CA THR A 18 -17.27 13.86 -13.67
C THR A 18 -17.43 13.58 -12.18
N ILE A 19 -18.62 13.14 -11.74
CA ILE A 19 -18.87 12.86 -10.34
C ILE A 19 -18.00 11.71 -9.79
N ARG A 20 -17.67 10.72 -10.63
CA ARG A 20 -16.81 9.60 -10.23
C ARG A 20 -15.34 10.00 -10.21
N ILE A 21 -14.92 10.88 -11.11
CA ILE A 21 -13.59 11.49 -11.08
C ILE A 21 -13.45 12.31 -9.81
N LEU A 22 -14.42 13.17 -9.48
CA LEU A 22 -14.41 13.96 -8.26
C LEU A 22 -14.44 13.09 -7.00
N PHE A 23 -15.19 11.99 -7.00
CA PHE A 23 -15.22 11.06 -5.88
C PHE A 23 -13.85 10.39 -5.66
N LEU A 24 -13.20 9.94 -6.74
CA LEU A 24 -11.84 9.39 -6.66
C LEU A 24 -10.84 10.45 -6.19
N THR A 25 -10.93 11.66 -6.72
CA THR A 25 -10.10 12.81 -6.29
C THR A 25 -10.27 13.08 -4.81
N LEU A 26 -11.50 13.15 -4.31
CA LEU A 26 -11.77 13.38 -2.89
C LEU A 26 -11.19 12.26 -2.01
N ALA A 27 -11.44 11.00 -2.38
CA ALA A 27 -10.93 9.85 -1.61
C ALA A 27 -9.39 9.80 -1.59
N ALA A 28 -8.74 10.12 -2.71
CA ALA A 28 -7.30 10.21 -2.83
C ALA A 28 -6.73 11.40 -2.03
N THR A 29 -7.38 12.56 -2.09
CA THR A 29 -7.01 13.74 -1.31
C THR A 29 -7.04 13.45 0.19
N LEU A 30 -8.12 12.83 0.68
CA LEU A 30 -8.24 12.44 2.09
C LEU A 30 -7.16 11.44 2.51
N GLN A 31 -6.79 10.52 1.64
CA GLN A 31 -5.70 9.58 1.92
C GLN A 31 -4.34 10.31 1.99
N LEU A 32 -4.06 11.19 1.04
CA LEU A 32 -2.82 11.97 1.01
C LEU A 32 -2.72 12.89 2.24
N TRP A 33 -3.85 13.50 2.64
CA TRP A 33 -3.91 14.37 3.82
C TRP A 33 -3.48 13.68 5.12
N MET A 34 -3.71 12.36 5.23
CA MET A 34 -3.29 11.58 6.41
C MET A 34 -1.78 11.37 6.51
N ASN A 35 -1.02 11.83 5.52
CA ASN A 35 0.44 11.84 5.50
C ASN A 35 1.13 10.51 5.85
N HIS A 36 0.63 9.41 5.25
CA HIS A 36 1.27 8.10 5.31
C HIS A 36 1.72 7.66 3.91
N PRO A 37 2.87 8.15 3.41
CA PRO A 37 3.32 7.89 2.03
C PRO A 37 3.39 6.40 1.68
N GLN A 38 3.80 5.56 2.62
CA GLN A 38 3.89 4.12 2.42
C GLN A 38 2.51 3.48 2.16
N VAL A 39 1.49 3.87 2.92
CA VAL A 39 0.11 3.38 2.74
C VAL A 39 -0.45 3.87 1.40
N VAL A 40 -0.16 5.13 1.03
CA VAL A 40 -0.52 5.69 -0.28
C VAL A 40 0.11 4.84 -1.39
N TYR A 41 1.41 4.61 -1.33
CA TYR A 41 2.14 3.82 -2.31
C TYR A 41 1.52 2.42 -2.52
N TYR A 42 1.28 1.67 -1.45
CA TYR A 42 0.68 0.34 -1.56
C TYR A 42 -0.76 0.37 -2.11
N THR A 43 -1.56 1.35 -1.69
CA THR A 43 -2.92 1.50 -2.21
C THR A 43 -2.91 1.69 -3.73
N TRP A 44 -2.05 2.59 -4.22
CA TRP A 44 -1.99 2.89 -5.64
C TRP A 44 -1.30 1.80 -6.46
N MET A 45 -0.40 1.01 -5.88
CA MET A 45 0.08 -0.23 -6.50
C MET A 45 -1.07 -1.20 -6.76
N VAL A 46 -1.94 -1.43 -5.78
CA VAL A 46 -3.06 -2.37 -5.93
C VAL A 46 -4.11 -1.83 -6.90
N VAL A 47 -4.40 -0.53 -6.88
CA VAL A 47 -5.26 0.11 -7.89
C VAL A 47 -4.66 -0.01 -9.28
N GLY A 48 -3.36 0.22 -9.44
CA GLY A 48 -2.65 0.04 -10.69
C GLY A 48 -2.71 -1.40 -11.21
N PHE A 49 -2.48 -2.37 -10.32
CA PHE A 49 -2.62 -3.79 -10.65
C PHE A 49 -4.04 -4.15 -11.08
N TYR A 50 -5.04 -3.71 -10.34
CA TYR A 50 -6.44 -3.88 -10.73
C TYR A 50 -6.73 -3.31 -12.11
N PHE A 51 -6.15 -2.16 -12.42
CA PHE A 51 -6.32 -1.50 -13.71
C PHE A 51 -5.69 -2.27 -14.86
N VAL A 52 -4.44 -2.73 -14.68
CA VAL A 52 -3.73 -3.58 -15.66
C VAL A 52 -4.51 -4.89 -15.89
N TRP A 53 -5.03 -5.48 -14.82
CA TRP A 53 -5.88 -6.67 -14.89
C TRP A 53 -7.13 -6.42 -15.74
N GLN A 54 -7.83 -5.31 -15.50
CA GLN A 54 -9.03 -4.95 -16.26
C GLN A 54 -8.71 -4.69 -17.74
N ILE A 55 -7.60 -4.06 -18.05
CA ILE A 55 -7.15 -3.88 -19.44
C ILE A 55 -6.85 -5.26 -20.06
N GLY A 56 -6.15 -6.13 -19.36
CA GLY A 56 -5.86 -7.48 -19.83
C GLY A 56 -7.11 -8.28 -20.17
N LEU A 57 -8.09 -8.31 -19.27
CA LEU A 57 -9.38 -8.95 -19.53
C LEU A 57 -10.11 -8.33 -20.72
N ASN A 58 -10.08 -7.01 -20.85
CA ASN A 58 -10.73 -6.32 -21.97
C ASN A 58 -10.07 -6.62 -23.32
N VAL A 59 -8.75 -6.81 -23.33
CA VAL A 59 -8.02 -7.20 -24.55
C VAL A 59 -8.39 -8.63 -24.95
N ILE A 60 -8.50 -9.54 -23.98
CA ILE A 60 -8.87 -10.95 -24.21
C ILE A 60 -10.33 -11.04 -24.71
N ASP A 61 -11.25 -10.37 -24.01
CA ASP A 61 -12.69 -10.46 -24.29
C ASP A 61 -13.16 -9.49 -25.40
N ARG A 62 -12.25 -8.66 -25.93
CA ARG A 62 -12.55 -7.56 -26.89
C ARG A 62 -13.71 -6.66 -26.46
N LYS A 63 -13.92 -6.51 -25.14
CA LYS A 63 -15.09 -5.90 -24.54
C LYS A 63 -15.09 -4.37 -24.62
N TYR A 64 -13.90 -3.75 -24.67
CA TYR A 64 -13.76 -2.30 -24.79
C TYR A 64 -12.78 -1.92 -25.89
N SER A 65 -13.08 -0.82 -26.57
CA SER A 65 -12.14 -0.17 -27.47
C SER A 65 -10.92 0.34 -26.71
N THR A 66 -9.74 0.31 -27.32
CA THR A 66 -8.49 0.89 -26.81
C THR A 66 -8.69 2.35 -26.37
N SER A 67 -9.50 3.10 -27.08
CA SER A 67 -9.87 4.48 -26.75
C SER A 67 -10.53 4.59 -25.36
N LYS A 68 -11.42 3.67 -25.00
CA LYS A 68 -12.09 3.70 -23.69
C LYS A 68 -11.09 3.42 -22.55
N SER A 69 -10.19 2.48 -22.74
CA SER A 69 -9.14 2.18 -21.75
C SER A 69 -8.22 3.38 -21.50
N SER A 70 -7.85 4.09 -22.58
CA SER A 70 -7.05 5.31 -22.47
C SER A 70 -7.79 6.43 -21.71
N ILE A 71 -9.07 6.64 -22.00
CA ILE A 71 -9.86 7.66 -21.28
C ILE A 71 -9.95 7.33 -19.78
N ILE A 72 -10.13 6.06 -19.41
CA ILE A 72 -10.16 5.65 -18.01
C ILE A 72 -8.80 5.93 -17.36
N PHE A 73 -7.69 5.55 -18.00
CA PHE A 73 -6.35 5.81 -17.51
C PHE A 73 -6.11 7.31 -17.25
N PHE A 74 -6.41 8.15 -18.24
CA PHE A 74 -6.29 9.60 -18.09
C PHE A 74 -7.21 10.18 -17.03
N SER A 75 -8.39 9.61 -16.80
CA SER A 75 -9.30 10.03 -15.74
C SER A 75 -8.76 9.72 -14.36
N ILE A 76 -8.11 8.56 -14.18
CA ILE A 76 -7.43 8.20 -12.91
C ILE A 76 -6.22 9.11 -12.69
N LEU A 77 -5.41 9.32 -13.72
CA LEU A 77 -4.26 10.21 -13.66
C LEU A 77 -4.68 11.65 -13.31
N LEU A 78 -5.74 12.15 -13.93
CA LEU A 78 -6.31 13.45 -13.61
C LEU A 78 -6.75 13.54 -12.14
N SER A 79 -7.43 12.50 -11.63
CA SER A 79 -7.84 12.47 -10.22
C SER A 79 -6.64 12.52 -9.27
N LEU A 80 -5.54 11.82 -9.61
CA LEU A 80 -4.29 11.86 -8.83
C LEU A 80 -3.63 13.24 -8.86
N ILE A 81 -3.52 13.83 -10.04
CA ILE A 81 -2.93 15.16 -10.21
C ILE A 81 -3.73 16.20 -9.40
N LEU A 82 -5.05 16.18 -9.53
CA LEU A 82 -5.91 17.10 -8.76
C LEU A 82 -5.74 16.90 -7.25
N SER A 83 -5.65 15.64 -6.79
CA SER A 83 -5.43 15.35 -5.38
C SER A 83 -4.09 15.88 -4.88
N LEU A 84 -3.03 15.71 -5.67
CA LEU A 84 -1.69 16.24 -5.34
C LEU A 84 -1.67 17.78 -5.32
N VAL A 85 -2.38 18.42 -6.24
CA VAL A 85 -2.50 19.90 -6.24
C VAL A 85 -3.21 20.38 -4.98
N ILE A 86 -4.28 19.71 -4.55
CA ILE A 86 -5.03 20.09 -3.33
C ILE A 86 -4.17 19.95 -2.07
N VAL A 87 -3.31 18.94 -1.99
CA VAL A 87 -2.44 18.70 -0.81
C VAL A 87 -1.01 19.23 -0.99
N SER A 88 -0.75 20.04 -2.01
CA SER A 88 0.60 20.51 -2.34
C SER A 88 1.25 21.31 -1.21
N ASP A 89 0.47 22.14 -0.50
CA ASP A 89 0.99 22.98 0.57
C ASP A 89 1.56 22.16 1.75
N PRO A 90 0.82 21.26 2.43
CA PRO A 90 1.39 20.44 3.48
C PRO A 90 2.55 19.55 3.00
N TYR A 91 2.51 19.04 1.77
CA TYR A 91 3.64 18.25 1.23
C TYR A 91 4.88 19.09 0.94
N HIS A 92 4.71 20.34 0.56
CA HIS A 92 5.82 21.27 0.39
C HIS A 92 6.55 21.56 1.71
N GLU A 93 5.80 21.77 2.80
CA GLU A 93 6.37 21.96 4.13
C GLU A 93 7.08 20.69 4.64
N ILE A 94 6.51 19.51 4.40
CA ILE A 94 7.12 18.22 4.74
C ILE A 94 8.43 18.05 3.95
N TYR A 95 8.44 18.41 2.67
CA TYR A 95 9.63 18.33 1.83
C TYR A 95 10.75 19.23 2.36
N LYS A 96 10.47 20.47 2.73
CA LYS A 96 11.44 21.36 3.36
C LYS A 96 11.96 20.80 4.69
N PHE A 97 11.06 20.19 5.49
CA PHE A 97 11.45 19.63 6.78
C PHE A 97 12.26 18.33 6.65
N GLN A 98 12.24 17.68 5.48
CA GLN A 98 12.96 16.42 5.25
C GLN A 98 14.47 16.56 5.52
N GLU A 99 15.07 17.69 5.22
CA GLU A 99 16.50 17.96 5.48
C GLU A 99 16.85 17.90 6.97
N HIS A 100 15.88 18.13 7.87
CA HIS A 100 16.03 18.09 9.31
C HIS A 100 15.58 16.74 9.92
N SER A 101 15.13 15.80 9.10
CA SER A 101 14.67 14.50 9.56
C SER A 101 15.81 13.48 9.63
N ASN A 102 15.70 12.49 10.51
CA ASN A 102 16.67 11.39 10.65
C ASN A 102 16.87 10.57 9.35
N ARG A 103 16.03 10.78 8.33
CA ARG A 103 16.13 10.10 7.04
C ARG A 103 16.77 10.98 5.96
N GLY A 104 16.81 12.28 6.15
CA GLY A 104 17.36 13.24 5.18
C GLY A 104 18.68 13.86 5.61
N SER A 105 18.98 13.91 6.89
CA SER A 105 20.24 14.46 7.42
C SER A 105 21.20 13.36 7.85
N SER A 106 22.51 13.63 7.77
CA SER A 106 23.51 12.82 8.48
C SER A 106 23.21 12.87 9.98
N SER A 107 23.28 11.72 10.64
CA SER A 107 23.07 11.64 12.10
C SER A 107 24.05 12.56 12.82
N VAL A 108 23.54 13.48 13.63
CA VAL A 108 24.35 14.37 14.48
C VAL A 108 25.21 13.56 15.46
N ILE A 109 24.85 12.31 15.72
CA ILE A 109 25.51 11.40 16.70
C ILE A 109 26.70 10.66 16.08
N ASP A 110 26.81 10.60 14.75
CA ASP A 110 27.90 9.90 14.06
C ASP A 110 28.64 10.82 13.09
N PRO A 111 29.61 11.60 13.59
CA PRO A 111 30.31 12.59 12.76
C PRO A 111 31.20 11.99 11.67
N THR A 112 31.43 10.66 11.67
CA THR A 112 32.28 9.98 10.69
C THR A 112 31.55 9.72 9.35
N ASN A 113 30.22 9.90 9.27
CA ASN A 113 29.39 9.64 8.10
C ASN A 113 28.79 10.89 7.43
N GLN A 114 29.47 12.02 7.49
CA GLN A 114 28.99 13.32 6.99
C GLN A 114 28.74 13.43 5.47
N THR A 115 28.99 12.37 4.70
CA THR A 115 28.94 12.47 3.23
C THR A 115 27.80 11.68 2.56
N LYS A 116 26.92 11.00 3.30
CA LYS A 116 25.80 10.25 2.68
C LYS A 116 24.48 10.63 3.31
N SER A 117 23.72 11.46 2.60
CA SER A 117 22.30 11.63 2.85
C SER A 117 21.59 10.30 2.63
N GLY A 118 20.80 9.86 3.61
CA GLY A 118 19.97 8.66 3.52
C GLY A 118 20.21 7.66 4.63
N THR A 119 19.21 6.85 4.86
CA THR A 119 19.23 5.78 5.86
C THR A 119 20.12 4.63 5.39
N LYS A 120 21.05 4.15 6.24
CA LYS A 120 21.86 2.95 5.93
C LYS A 120 20.94 1.76 5.61
N TRP A 121 21.37 0.91 4.68
CA TRP A 121 20.64 -0.29 4.27
C TRP A 121 20.21 -1.16 5.45
N ASP A 122 21.09 -1.39 6.39
CA ASP A 122 20.83 -2.21 7.58
C ASP A 122 19.69 -1.64 8.43
N TYR A 123 19.62 -0.31 8.58
CA TYR A 123 18.52 0.34 9.28
C TYR A 123 17.23 0.28 8.46
N ALA A 124 17.29 0.50 7.15
CA ALA A 124 16.13 0.45 6.28
C ALA A 124 15.49 -0.94 6.22
N THR A 125 16.30 -2.00 6.36
CA THR A 125 15.86 -3.40 6.30
C THR A 125 15.56 -4.02 7.66
N GLN A 126 15.80 -3.33 8.77
CA GLN A 126 15.52 -3.84 10.12
C GLN A 126 14.05 -4.24 10.34
N TRP A 127 13.14 -3.61 9.60
CA TRP A 127 11.69 -3.87 9.65
C TRP A 127 11.23 -4.82 8.55
N SER A 128 12.16 -5.44 7.84
CA SER A 128 11.81 -6.34 6.75
C SER A 128 11.20 -7.64 7.29
N PHE A 129 10.13 -8.06 6.67
CA PHE A 129 9.44 -9.30 7.00
C PHE A 129 10.26 -10.49 6.46
N HIS A 130 10.68 -11.38 7.34
CA HIS A 130 11.46 -12.53 6.94
C HIS A 130 10.57 -13.57 6.23
N PRO A 131 10.98 -14.19 5.10
CA PRO A 131 10.15 -15.14 4.36
C PRO A 131 9.60 -16.29 5.20
N LYS A 132 10.35 -16.77 6.20
CA LYS A 132 9.89 -17.81 7.12
C LYS A 132 8.72 -17.36 7.99
N GLU A 133 8.56 -16.06 8.24
CA GLU A 133 7.45 -15.52 9.02
C GLU A 133 6.12 -15.48 8.25
N LEU A 134 6.12 -15.77 6.94
CA LEU A 134 4.89 -15.95 6.16
C LEU A 134 3.95 -17.01 6.76
N ILE A 135 4.49 -17.98 7.51
CA ILE A 135 3.69 -18.95 8.23
C ILE A 135 2.74 -18.30 9.24
N SER A 136 3.11 -17.14 9.79
CA SER A 136 2.28 -16.40 10.73
C SER A 136 0.99 -15.86 10.12
N PHE A 137 0.91 -15.71 8.79
CA PHE A 137 -0.33 -15.35 8.11
C PHE A 137 -1.44 -16.40 8.28
N ILE A 138 -1.04 -17.68 8.43
CA ILE A 138 -1.94 -18.82 8.63
C ILE A 138 -1.97 -19.23 10.10
N TYR A 139 -0.80 -19.21 10.76
CA TYR A 139 -0.60 -19.63 12.14
C TYR A 139 -0.17 -18.46 13.03
N PRO A 140 -1.12 -17.74 13.66
CA PRO A 140 -0.84 -16.43 14.29
C PRO A 140 0.16 -16.51 15.46
N TYR A 141 0.24 -17.66 16.12
CA TYR A 141 1.10 -17.84 17.30
C TYR A 141 2.39 -18.61 17.03
N HIS A 142 2.73 -18.86 15.75
CA HIS A 142 3.89 -19.69 15.43
C HIS A 142 5.20 -19.15 16.04
N TYR A 143 5.39 -17.82 16.01
CA TYR A 143 6.56 -17.16 16.59
C TYR A 143 6.26 -16.44 17.92
N GLY A 144 5.15 -16.74 18.56
CA GLY A 144 4.70 -16.03 19.78
C GLY A 144 3.97 -14.72 19.44
N LEU A 145 3.38 -14.09 20.44
CA LEU A 145 2.48 -12.95 20.26
C LEU A 145 3.08 -11.61 20.65
N GLN A 146 3.95 -11.59 21.64
CA GLN A 146 4.50 -10.35 22.20
C GLN A 146 5.94 -10.56 22.65
N ASN A 147 6.72 -9.51 22.57
CA ASN A 147 8.07 -9.48 23.12
C ASN A 147 7.97 -9.25 24.64
N HIS A 148 7.43 -10.24 25.36
CA HIS A 148 7.36 -10.21 26.82
C HIS A 148 8.61 -10.84 27.41
N LYS A 149 9.14 -10.21 28.47
CA LYS A 149 10.23 -10.78 29.30
C LYS A 149 9.80 -12.05 30.04
N ASP A 150 8.51 -12.36 30.03
CA ASP A 150 7.95 -13.51 30.72
C ASP A 150 7.77 -14.65 29.72
N ILE A 151 8.69 -15.60 29.76
CA ILE A 151 8.77 -16.80 28.93
C ILE A 151 7.46 -17.62 28.98
N ASN A 152 6.72 -17.54 30.05
CA ASN A 152 5.48 -18.30 30.27
C ASN A 152 4.28 -17.70 29.52
N ARG A 153 4.40 -16.52 28.92
CA ARG A 153 3.32 -15.81 28.21
C ARG A 153 3.50 -15.74 26.70
N GLY A 154 4.37 -16.55 26.10
CA GLY A 154 4.50 -16.63 24.66
C GLY A 154 5.28 -15.46 24.05
N ALA A 155 6.48 -15.22 24.57
CA ALA A 155 7.42 -14.26 24.00
C ALA A 155 7.62 -14.51 22.50
N TYR A 156 7.64 -13.43 21.71
CA TYR A 156 7.98 -13.51 20.30
C TYR A 156 9.47 -13.89 20.14
N TRP A 157 9.73 -14.92 19.31
CA TRP A 157 11.06 -15.44 19.02
C TRP A 157 11.40 -15.44 17.52
N GLY A 158 10.68 -14.69 16.73
CA GLY A 158 10.88 -14.53 15.29
C GLY A 158 12.07 -13.64 14.93
N PHE A 159 12.15 -13.27 13.67
CA PHE A 159 13.29 -12.58 13.07
C PHE A 159 13.22 -11.05 13.18
N MET A 160 12.08 -10.48 13.50
CA MET A 160 11.94 -9.04 13.62
C MET A 160 12.35 -8.54 15.00
N PRO A 161 13.39 -7.69 15.11
CA PRO A 161 13.94 -7.28 16.41
C PRO A 161 13.00 -6.36 17.20
N PHE A 162 12.03 -5.72 16.53
CA PHE A 162 11.20 -4.67 17.13
C PHE A 162 9.70 -4.93 17.05
N THR A 163 9.26 -6.00 16.42
CA THR A 163 7.83 -6.31 16.35
C THR A 163 7.37 -7.13 17.52
N GLN A 164 6.19 -6.77 18.00
CA GLN A 164 5.50 -7.45 19.07
C GLN A 164 4.29 -8.23 18.57
N SER A 165 4.05 -8.24 17.28
CA SER A 165 2.84 -8.81 16.71
C SER A 165 3.12 -9.68 15.49
N THR A 166 2.43 -10.79 15.46
CA THR A 166 2.36 -11.65 14.29
C THR A 166 1.35 -11.09 13.29
N HIS A 167 1.69 -11.16 12.01
CA HIS A 167 0.79 -10.76 10.94
C HIS A 167 -0.15 -11.90 10.61
N TYR A 168 -1.39 -11.84 11.07
CA TYR A 168 -2.40 -12.87 10.80
C TYR A 168 -3.48 -12.32 9.86
N LEU A 169 -3.72 -13.02 8.75
CA LEU A 169 -4.71 -12.60 7.74
C LEU A 169 -6.15 -12.86 8.17
N GLY A 170 -6.37 -13.74 9.12
CA GLY A 170 -7.70 -14.19 9.53
C GLY A 170 -8.16 -15.44 8.78
N LEU A 171 -8.62 -16.44 9.53
CA LEU A 171 -9.07 -17.73 8.97
C LEU A 171 -10.23 -17.55 7.96
N ILE A 172 -11.16 -16.68 8.26
CA ILE A 172 -12.31 -16.38 7.39
C ILE A 172 -11.83 -15.84 6.03
N VAL A 173 -10.88 -14.91 6.04
CA VAL A 173 -10.31 -14.33 4.82
C VAL A 173 -9.61 -15.40 3.99
N LEU A 174 -8.83 -16.28 4.63
CA LEU A 174 -8.15 -17.38 3.96
C LEU A 174 -9.14 -18.37 3.33
N ILE A 175 -10.20 -18.75 4.06
CA ILE A 175 -11.25 -19.64 3.53
C ILE A 175 -11.90 -19.00 2.29
N PHE A 176 -12.33 -17.74 2.37
CA PHE A 176 -12.95 -17.07 1.24
C PHE A 176 -11.98 -16.86 0.06
N ALA A 177 -10.69 -16.63 0.33
CA ALA A 177 -9.69 -16.54 -0.72
C ALA A 177 -9.56 -17.89 -1.47
N VAL A 178 -9.47 -19.00 -0.75
CA VAL A 178 -9.41 -20.35 -1.34
C VAL A 178 -10.69 -20.68 -2.10
N LEU A 179 -11.85 -20.44 -1.52
CA LEU A 179 -13.14 -20.64 -2.19
C LEU A 179 -13.26 -19.77 -3.46
N GLY A 180 -12.81 -18.51 -3.39
CA GLY A 180 -12.79 -17.62 -4.54
C GLY A 180 -11.93 -18.18 -5.68
N LEU A 181 -10.75 -18.70 -5.37
CA LEU A 181 -9.86 -19.32 -6.35
C LEU A 181 -10.45 -20.59 -6.98
N LEU A 182 -11.19 -21.39 -6.19
CA LEU A 182 -11.83 -22.63 -6.66
C LEU A 182 -13.07 -22.37 -7.51
N ILE A 183 -13.82 -21.29 -7.21
CA ILE A 183 -15.07 -20.94 -7.90
C ILE A 183 -14.80 -20.09 -9.15
N LEU A 184 -13.75 -19.28 -9.16
CA LEU A 184 -13.34 -18.53 -10.33
C LEU A 184 -12.89 -19.49 -11.43
N LYS A 185 -13.81 -19.91 -12.28
CA LYS A 185 -13.45 -20.54 -13.55
C LYS A 185 -12.74 -19.49 -14.40
N PRO A 186 -11.51 -19.73 -14.90
CA PRO A 186 -10.89 -18.88 -15.89
C PRO A 186 -11.77 -18.95 -17.15
N GLY A 187 -12.56 -17.89 -17.41
CA GLY A 187 -13.40 -17.77 -18.59
C GLY A 187 -14.91 -17.66 -18.36
N GLY A 188 -15.37 -17.35 -17.13
CA GLY A 188 -16.75 -16.98 -16.85
C GLY A 188 -16.95 -15.45 -16.83
#